data_f3236a6425f8f496705408ba9ab9dcf6
#
_entry.id   f3236a6425f8f496705408ba9ab9dcf6
#
_cell.length_a   1.000
_cell.length_b   1.000
_cell.length_c   1.000
_cell.angle_alpha   90.00
_cell.angle_beta   90.00
_cell.angle_gamma   90.00
#
_symmetry.space_group_name_H-M   'P 1'
#
loop_
_entity.id
_entity.type
_entity.pdbx_description
1 polymer ?
#
loop_
_entity_poly.entity_id
_entity_poly.type
_entity_poly.pdbx_seq_one_letter_code
_entity_poly.pdbx_strand_id
1 'polypeptide(L)'
;YSLVRFLRMDPYAYYFCSTKNCDCKTLSWNFGPEARFCAECGCGAPRHYSHFNRTVLNPINRYGYIGDGKKAMLTLRNDILLPMQLRRTKAERANDVKLPELKIIIQENEFNEVEQDFYESLYMLTRAKFDGFVKKGSVLHNYAHIFELLARLRQACDHPYLVIHSKSANVQRDAPDAPKVESPAIADTVKHYCGMCQDEIEEEDAALASCKHIFHRECIMQYASCAPTDGKKVTCPVCRTALTIDFSPESLENAKSATNRFAKDPLPDKSILNKLDLTQYTSSTKVETLVNALRDMRNQENGHLNKAIVFSQYTAMIEIVEWRLKKAKFTISKLLGSMPVAQRAANLQAFREDPNVSVILMSLKSGGEGLNLQAANHVFVLEPWWNPAVEMQAVMRAHRIGQTRPVTAVRFSTRGTIEERMMELQEKKQLVFEGCMDGNQAALSQLTAEDLQFLFKR
;
A
#
# COMPACT_ATOMS: atom_id res chain seq x y z
N TYR A 1 17.36 9.34 9.11
CA TYR A 1 17.96 10.56 9.63
C TYR A 1 17.74 10.73 11.13
N SER A 2 16.54 10.45 11.66
CA SER A 2 16.25 10.55 13.10
C SER A 2 17.23 9.72 13.97
N LEU A 3 17.51 8.48 13.55
CA LEU A 3 18.49 7.63 14.24
C LEU A 3 19.92 8.20 14.17
N VAL A 4 20.32 8.75 13.02
CA VAL A 4 21.63 9.41 12.85
C VAL A 4 21.78 10.57 13.84
N ARG A 5 20.72 11.38 14.00
CA ARG A 5 20.70 12.48 14.97
C ARG A 5 20.67 11.99 16.42
N PHE A 6 19.87 10.97 16.70
CA PHE A 6 19.80 10.39 18.05
C PHE A 6 21.16 9.84 18.50
N LEU A 7 21.86 9.13 17.62
CA LEU A 7 23.19 8.59 17.88
C LEU A 7 24.33 9.62 17.74
N ARG A 8 23.99 10.87 17.36
CA ARG A 8 24.96 11.96 17.16
C ARG A 8 26.11 11.60 16.22
N MET A 9 25.83 10.86 15.15
CA MET A 9 26.86 10.42 14.21
C MET A 9 27.50 11.60 13.48
N ASP A 10 28.78 11.81 13.74
CA ASP A 10 29.57 12.85 13.10
C ASP A 10 30.03 12.42 11.70
N PRO A 11 29.96 13.28 10.67
CA PRO A 11 29.40 14.64 10.63
C PRO A 11 27.89 14.70 10.31
N TYR A 12 27.24 13.55 10.05
CA TYR A 12 25.92 13.44 9.45
C TYR A 12 24.77 13.94 10.34
N ALA A 13 24.95 13.94 11.67
CA ALA A 13 23.92 14.42 12.61
C ALA A 13 23.78 15.94 12.63
N TYR A 14 24.77 16.68 12.13
CA TYR A 14 24.97 18.08 12.41
C TYR A 14 24.65 19.01 11.23
N TYR A 15 24.38 20.26 11.58
CA TYR A 15 24.33 21.40 10.67
C TYR A 15 25.65 22.15 10.75
N PHE A 16 26.12 22.61 9.61
CA PHE A 16 27.38 23.33 9.46
C PHE A 16 27.15 24.70 8.81
N CYS A 17 28.01 25.64 9.09
CA CYS A 17 28.04 26.94 8.41
C CYS A 17 28.96 26.89 7.18
N SER A 18 28.53 27.49 6.07
CA SER A 18 29.30 27.59 4.84
C SER A 18 30.24 28.82 4.77
N THR A 19 30.24 29.65 5.82
CA THR A 19 31.11 30.83 5.91
C THR A 19 32.57 30.39 6.09
N LYS A 20 33.51 30.99 5.34
CA LYS A 20 34.94 30.72 5.50
C LYS A 20 35.37 31.01 6.96
N ASN A 21 36.18 30.12 7.54
CA ASN A 21 36.68 30.19 8.90
C ASN A 21 35.59 30.16 9.99
N CYS A 22 34.47 29.51 9.71
CA CYS A 22 33.44 29.31 10.73
C CYS A 22 33.31 27.80 11.05
N ASP A 23 33.62 27.44 12.28
CA ASP A 23 33.57 26.06 12.78
C ASP A 23 32.24 25.72 13.45
N CYS A 24 31.19 26.49 13.15
CA CYS A 24 29.88 26.27 13.73
C CYS A 24 29.32 24.89 13.36
N LYS A 25 28.99 24.13 14.41
CA LYS A 25 28.44 22.78 14.31
C LYS A 25 27.32 22.60 15.32
N THR A 26 26.08 22.60 14.82
CA THR A 26 24.89 22.50 15.67
C THR A 26 24.10 21.23 15.41
N LEU A 27 23.55 20.63 16.47
CA LEU A 27 22.71 19.43 16.36
C LEU A 27 21.28 19.80 15.92
N SER A 28 20.79 20.95 16.28
CA SER A 28 19.44 21.44 15.98
C SER A 28 19.44 22.55 14.94
N TRP A 29 18.36 22.64 14.19
CA TRP A 29 18.10 23.79 13.32
C TRP A 29 17.58 24.94 14.18
N ASN A 30 18.46 25.88 14.54
CA ASN A 30 18.18 26.96 15.48
C ASN A 30 17.64 28.23 14.80
N PHE A 31 16.93 28.09 13.70
CA PHE A 31 16.34 29.20 12.97
C PHE A 31 14.81 29.07 12.94
N GLY A 32 14.13 30.08 13.39
CA GLY A 32 12.68 30.19 13.42
C GLY A 32 12.22 31.59 13.01
N PRO A 33 10.94 31.91 13.14
CA PRO A 33 10.41 33.24 12.81
C PRO A 33 11.09 34.37 13.57
N GLU A 34 11.52 34.11 14.80
CA GLU A 34 12.18 35.09 15.68
C GLU A 34 13.72 34.99 15.67
N ALA A 35 14.28 33.86 15.25
CA ALA A 35 15.72 33.61 15.24
C ALA A 35 16.30 33.69 13.82
N ARG A 36 16.65 34.86 13.38
CA ARG A 36 17.26 35.10 12.04
C ARG A 36 18.73 34.75 11.96
N PHE A 37 19.44 34.74 13.06
CA PHE A 37 20.88 34.52 13.16
C PHE A 37 21.17 33.35 14.07
N CYS A 38 22.24 32.62 13.76
CA CYS A 38 22.74 31.53 14.60
C CYS A 38 23.26 32.06 15.91
N ALA A 39 22.84 31.46 17.03
CA ALA A 39 23.31 31.86 18.37
C ALA A 39 24.80 31.61 18.58
N GLU A 40 25.38 30.62 17.87
CA GLU A 40 26.80 30.27 18.05
C GLU A 40 27.75 31.08 17.15
N CYS A 41 27.37 31.37 15.91
CA CYS A 41 28.28 32.01 14.97
C CYS A 41 27.76 33.33 14.37
N GLY A 42 26.56 33.79 14.73
CA GLY A 42 25.96 35.02 14.23
C GLY A 42 25.61 35.03 12.73
N CYS A 43 25.81 33.93 12.02
CA CYS A 43 25.52 33.84 10.59
C CYS A 43 24.03 33.57 10.32
N GLY A 44 23.50 34.08 9.20
CA GLY A 44 22.10 33.86 8.84
C GLY A 44 21.81 32.42 8.38
N ALA A 45 20.53 32.05 8.44
CA ALA A 45 20.03 30.72 8.06
C ALA A 45 20.47 30.20 6.66
N PRO A 46 20.54 31.02 5.58
CA PRO A 46 20.95 30.55 4.26
C PRO A 46 22.38 30.03 4.19
N ARG A 47 23.22 30.38 5.16
CA ARG A 47 24.60 29.90 5.24
C ARG A 47 24.77 28.57 5.95
N HIS A 48 23.71 28.09 6.63
CA HIS A 48 23.73 26.83 7.35
C HIS A 48 23.08 25.71 6.50
N TYR A 49 23.64 24.52 6.61
CA TYR A 49 23.15 23.36 5.87
C TYR A 49 23.27 22.09 6.70
N SER A 50 22.33 21.16 6.52
CA SER A 50 22.44 19.80 7.03
C SER A 50 23.50 19.03 6.22
N HIS A 51 24.51 18.50 6.88
CA HIS A 51 25.54 17.69 6.23
C HIS A 51 24.92 16.46 5.56
N PHE A 52 24.02 15.77 6.27
CA PHE A 52 23.31 14.61 5.73
C PHE A 52 22.51 14.94 4.46
N ASN A 53 21.76 16.03 4.47
CA ASN A 53 20.98 16.39 3.30
C ASN A 53 21.87 16.71 2.11
N ARG A 54 22.97 17.43 2.34
CA ARG A 54 23.90 17.86 1.27
C ARG A 54 24.67 16.69 0.69
N THR A 55 25.16 15.76 1.52
CA THR A 55 26.09 14.70 1.08
C THR A 55 25.38 13.40 0.73
N VAL A 56 24.21 13.15 1.31
CA VAL A 56 23.47 11.89 1.15
C VAL A 56 22.13 12.10 0.45
N LEU A 57 21.22 12.85 1.06
CA LEU A 57 19.83 12.89 0.62
C LEU A 57 19.66 13.58 -0.75
N ASN A 58 20.23 14.77 -0.90
CA ASN A 58 20.07 15.55 -2.13
C ASN A 58 20.70 14.89 -3.36
N PRO A 59 21.93 14.34 -3.29
CA PRO A 59 22.52 13.62 -4.42
C PRO A 59 21.71 12.38 -4.80
N ILE A 60 21.20 11.60 -3.83
CA ILE A 60 20.36 10.43 -4.09
C ILE A 60 19.07 10.87 -4.80
N ASN A 61 18.40 11.91 -4.29
CA ASN A 61 17.15 12.38 -4.87
C ASN A 61 17.34 12.97 -6.28
N ARG A 62 18.50 13.59 -6.55
CA ARG A 62 18.75 14.27 -7.83
C ARG A 62 19.25 13.33 -8.92
N TYR A 63 20.13 12.39 -8.58
CA TYR A 63 20.86 11.57 -9.55
C TYR A 63 20.51 10.08 -9.45
N GLY A 64 19.70 9.67 -8.45
CA GLY A 64 19.33 8.28 -8.25
C GLY A 64 20.55 7.37 -8.07
N TYR A 65 20.65 6.34 -8.92
CA TYR A 65 21.71 5.32 -8.83
C TYR A 65 22.94 5.60 -9.71
N ILE A 66 23.06 6.78 -10.27
CA ILE A 66 24.11 7.15 -11.25
C ILE A 66 25.01 8.24 -10.67
N GLY A 67 26.29 8.21 -11.01
CA GLY A 67 27.25 9.26 -10.66
C GLY A 67 27.33 9.57 -9.17
N ASP A 68 27.07 10.83 -8.79
CA ASP A 68 27.16 11.28 -7.39
C ASP A 68 26.05 10.70 -6.51
N GLY A 69 24.90 10.35 -7.07
CA GLY A 69 23.85 9.63 -6.34
C GLY A 69 24.32 8.24 -5.87
N LYS A 70 25.01 7.49 -6.76
CA LYS A 70 25.60 6.19 -6.40
C LYS A 70 26.68 6.33 -5.30
N LYS A 71 27.53 7.37 -5.37
CA LYS A 71 28.52 7.64 -4.31
C LYS A 71 27.83 7.92 -2.98
N ALA A 72 26.79 8.77 -2.99
CA ALA A 72 26.02 9.09 -1.78
C ALA A 72 25.31 7.87 -1.19
N MET A 73 24.86 6.93 -2.01
CA MET A 73 24.29 5.66 -1.53
C MET A 73 25.33 4.76 -0.89
N LEU A 74 26.54 4.69 -1.45
CA LEU A 74 27.66 3.96 -0.85
C LEU A 74 28.04 4.57 0.51
N THR A 75 28.10 5.90 0.60
CA THR A 75 28.29 6.62 1.87
C THR A 75 27.18 6.30 2.87
N LEU A 76 25.91 6.34 2.45
CA LEU A 76 24.78 5.96 3.31
C LEU A 76 24.94 4.53 3.84
N ARG A 77 25.32 3.58 2.97
CA ARG A 77 25.50 2.18 3.35
C ARG A 77 26.70 1.99 4.27
N ASN A 78 27.89 2.39 3.81
CA ASN A 78 29.16 1.98 4.44
C ASN A 78 29.47 2.84 5.68
N ASP A 79 29.24 4.15 5.59
CA ASP A 79 29.69 5.09 6.62
C ASP A 79 28.59 5.34 7.67
N ILE A 80 27.30 5.09 7.32
CA ILE A 80 26.18 5.38 8.20
C ILE A 80 25.48 4.09 8.65
N LEU A 81 24.98 3.27 7.71
CA LEU A 81 24.14 2.13 8.09
C LEU A 81 24.92 0.97 8.69
N LEU A 82 26.05 0.58 8.11
CA LEU A 82 26.84 -0.54 8.61
C LEU A 82 27.36 -0.33 10.04
N PRO A 83 27.87 0.86 10.43
CA PRO A 83 28.29 1.10 11.82
C PRO A 83 27.11 1.18 12.81
N MET A 84 25.93 1.59 12.33
CA MET A 84 24.76 1.88 13.14
C MET A 84 23.86 0.67 13.36
N GLN A 85 23.89 -0.29 12.44
CA GLN A 85 22.90 -1.35 12.33
C GLN A 85 23.55 -2.73 12.29
N LEU A 86 23.22 -3.56 13.25
CA LEU A 86 23.49 -4.99 13.15
C LEU A 86 22.36 -5.67 12.36
N ARG A 87 22.55 -5.86 11.05
CA ARG A 87 21.62 -6.56 10.16
C ARG A 87 22.12 -7.97 9.88
N ARG A 88 21.27 -8.96 10.13
CA ARG A 88 21.49 -10.35 9.76
C ARG A 88 20.34 -10.81 8.89
N THR A 89 20.63 -11.41 7.75
CA THR A 89 19.62 -12.00 6.89
C THR A 89 19.40 -13.47 7.25
N LYS A 90 18.22 -14.00 6.95
CA LYS A 90 17.93 -15.43 7.17
C LYS A 90 18.86 -16.33 6.34
N ALA A 91 19.23 -15.90 5.13
CA ALA A 91 20.15 -16.62 4.27
C ALA A 91 21.56 -16.71 4.88
N GLU A 92 22.09 -15.61 5.43
CA GLU A 92 23.41 -15.60 6.11
C GLU A 92 23.43 -16.47 7.38
N ARG A 93 22.27 -16.67 8.01
CA ARG A 93 22.11 -17.44 9.24
C ARG A 93 21.31 -18.72 9.07
N ALA A 94 21.28 -19.26 7.85
CA ALA A 94 20.53 -20.48 7.54
C ALA A 94 20.98 -21.67 8.41
N ASN A 95 22.28 -21.74 8.75
CA ASN A 95 22.83 -22.78 9.61
C ASN A 95 22.43 -22.62 11.09
N ASP A 96 22.25 -21.38 11.54
CA ASP A 96 21.88 -21.08 12.93
C ASP A 96 20.37 -21.22 13.16
N VAL A 97 19.59 -20.89 12.13
CA VAL A 97 18.13 -20.88 12.17
C VAL A 97 17.60 -21.84 11.14
N LYS A 98 17.39 -23.09 11.53
CA LYS A 98 16.81 -24.14 10.68
C LYS A 98 15.34 -23.86 10.45
N LEU A 99 15.01 -23.02 9.47
CA LEU A 99 13.64 -22.80 9.03
C LEU A 99 13.21 -23.90 8.04
N PRO A 100 11.95 -24.32 8.09
CA PRO A 100 11.37 -25.16 7.04
C PRO A 100 11.43 -24.46 5.66
N GLU A 101 11.27 -25.26 4.62
CA GLU A 101 11.24 -24.75 3.25
C GLU A 101 10.12 -23.71 3.05
N LEU A 102 10.45 -22.64 2.31
CA LEU A 102 9.49 -21.67 1.79
C LEU A 102 9.35 -21.85 0.29
N LYS A 103 8.16 -22.28 -0.16
CA LYS A 103 7.83 -22.38 -1.57
C LYS A 103 6.94 -21.22 -1.98
N ILE A 104 7.35 -20.47 -3.01
CA ILE A 104 6.55 -19.39 -3.59
C ILE A 104 6.04 -19.86 -4.95
N ILE A 105 4.73 -19.79 -5.15
CA ILE A 105 4.06 -20.23 -6.38
C ILE A 105 3.30 -19.03 -6.94
N ILE A 106 3.40 -18.79 -8.23
CA ILE A 106 2.54 -17.88 -8.96
C ILE A 106 1.39 -18.69 -9.53
N GLN A 107 0.18 -18.36 -9.11
CA GLN A 107 -1.05 -18.96 -9.63
C GLN A 107 -1.62 -18.04 -10.69
N GLU A 108 -1.45 -18.42 -11.93
CA GLU A 108 -2.02 -17.71 -13.06
C GLU A 108 -3.48 -18.14 -13.24
N ASN A 109 -4.38 -17.13 -13.32
CA ASN A 109 -5.78 -17.32 -13.60
C ASN A 109 -6.10 -16.82 -15.00
N GLU A 110 -7.07 -17.42 -15.63
CA GLU A 110 -7.65 -16.96 -16.89
C GLU A 110 -9.11 -16.58 -16.64
N PHE A 111 -9.53 -15.44 -17.16
CA PHE A 111 -10.91 -14.99 -17.04
C PHE A 111 -11.88 -15.94 -17.75
N ASN A 112 -13.09 -16.06 -17.23
CA ASN A 112 -14.19 -16.56 -18.02
C ASN A 112 -14.63 -15.51 -19.06
N GLU A 113 -15.46 -15.89 -20.02
CA GLU A 113 -15.89 -15.00 -21.12
C GLU A 113 -16.53 -13.69 -20.61
N VAL A 114 -17.36 -13.77 -19.56
CA VAL A 114 -18.05 -12.60 -19.00
C VAL A 114 -17.07 -11.65 -18.30
N GLU A 115 -16.13 -12.20 -17.56
CA GLU A 115 -15.08 -11.41 -16.90
C GLU A 115 -14.16 -10.77 -17.93
N GLN A 116 -13.82 -11.50 -18.99
CA GLN A 116 -12.99 -11.02 -20.09
C GLN A 116 -13.63 -9.83 -20.79
N ASP A 117 -14.89 -9.94 -21.20
CA ASP A 117 -15.64 -8.88 -21.87
C ASP A 117 -15.77 -7.64 -20.99
N PHE A 118 -16.04 -7.84 -19.68
CA PHE A 118 -16.12 -6.76 -18.73
C PHE A 118 -14.77 -6.05 -18.57
N TYR A 119 -13.69 -6.82 -18.39
CA TYR A 119 -12.34 -6.27 -18.23
C TYR A 119 -11.89 -5.54 -19.50
N GLU A 120 -12.10 -6.10 -20.68
CA GLU A 120 -11.68 -5.48 -21.95
C GLU A 120 -12.42 -4.15 -22.20
N SER A 121 -13.73 -4.12 -21.95
CA SER A 121 -14.52 -2.90 -22.06
C SER A 121 -13.99 -1.80 -21.13
N LEU A 122 -13.72 -2.15 -19.87
CA LEU A 122 -13.14 -1.22 -18.88
C LEU A 122 -11.73 -0.79 -19.28
N TYR A 123 -10.92 -1.72 -19.81
CA TYR A 123 -9.54 -1.44 -20.24
C TYR A 123 -9.52 -0.45 -21.42
N MET A 124 -10.37 -0.65 -22.43
CA MET A 124 -10.46 0.24 -23.59
C MET A 124 -10.84 1.66 -23.18
N LEU A 125 -11.86 1.81 -22.31
CA LEU A 125 -12.25 3.11 -21.76
C LEU A 125 -11.13 3.78 -20.96
N THR A 126 -10.44 2.99 -20.16
CA THR A 126 -9.32 3.46 -19.32
C THR A 126 -8.14 3.91 -20.17
N ARG A 127 -7.79 3.12 -21.18
CA ARG A 127 -6.72 3.43 -22.14
C ARG A 127 -6.99 4.69 -22.92
N ALA A 128 -8.22 4.85 -23.45
CA ALA A 128 -8.60 6.06 -24.18
C ALA A 128 -8.42 7.34 -23.34
N LYS A 129 -8.78 7.29 -22.05
CA LYS A 129 -8.55 8.39 -21.11
C LYS A 129 -7.05 8.64 -20.88
N PHE A 130 -6.28 7.59 -20.69
CA PHE A 130 -4.82 7.67 -20.50
C PHE A 130 -4.13 8.25 -21.73
N ASP A 131 -4.45 7.78 -22.93
CA ASP A 131 -3.92 8.29 -24.21
C ASP A 131 -4.24 9.79 -24.40
N GLY A 132 -5.39 10.25 -23.92
CA GLY A 132 -5.74 11.65 -23.85
C GLY A 132 -4.78 12.48 -22.99
N PHE A 133 -4.32 11.94 -21.85
CA PHE A 133 -3.32 12.60 -20.99
C PHE A 133 -1.93 12.59 -21.62
N VAL A 134 -1.55 11.49 -22.30
CA VAL A 134 -0.28 11.38 -23.02
C VAL A 134 -0.21 12.41 -24.17
N LYS A 135 -1.25 12.49 -25.01
CA LYS A 135 -1.32 13.46 -26.13
C LYS A 135 -1.22 14.91 -25.67
N LYS A 136 -1.75 15.23 -24.49
CA LYS A 136 -1.70 16.56 -23.89
C LYS A 136 -0.38 16.83 -23.14
N GLY A 137 0.56 15.88 -23.07
CA GLY A 137 1.79 15.99 -22.29
C GLY A 137 1.54 16.17 -20.78
N SER A 138 0.37 15.79 -20.28
CA SER A 138 -0.10 16.08 -18.93
C SER A 138 -0.14 14.85 -17.99
N VAL A 139 0.58 13.79 -18.33
CA VAL A 139 0.60 12.52 -17.54
C VAL A 139 0.97 12.79 -16.08
N LEU A 140 2.06 13.52 -15.85
CA LEU A 140 2.51 13.85 -14.49
C LEU A 140 1.57 14.80 -13.75
N HIS A 141 0.77 15.59 -14.47
CA HIS A 141 -0.22 16.47 -13.86
C HIS A 141 -1.55 15.76 -13.54
N ASN A 142 -1.82 14.61 -14.16
CA ASN A 142 -3.04 13.82 -13.96
C ASN A 142 -2.75 12.49 -13.25
N TYR A 143 -1.67 12.43 -12.49
CA TYR A 143 -1.21 11.23 -11.82
C TYR A 143 -2.30 10.56 -10.95
N ALA A 144 -3.09 11.36 -10.23
CA ALA A 144 -4.20 10.86 -9.42
C ALA A 144 -5.28 10.14 -10.23
N HIS A 145 -5.68 10.72 -11.36
CA HIS A 145 -6.66 10.08 -12.24
C HIS A 145 -6.12 8.78 -12.84
N ILE A 146 -4.82 8.74 -13.16
CA ILE A 146 -4.18 7.52 -13.66
C ILE A 146 -4.20 6.43 -12.60
N PHE A 147 -3.91 6.77 -11.32
CA PHE A 147 -4.01 5.81 -10.23
C PHE A 147 -5.43 5.31 -10.00
N GLU A 148 -6.45 6.17 -10.10
CA GLU A 148 -7.84 5.75 -10.04
C GLU A 148 -8.18 4.77 -11.17
N LEU A 149 -7.75 5.05 -12.39
CA LEU A 149 -7.95 4.16 -13.53
C LEU A 149 -7.28 2.79 -13.31
N LEU A 150 -6.05 2.79 -12.81
CA LEU A 150 -5.32 1.57 -12.47
C LEU A 150 -5.98 0.79 -11.33
N ALA A 151 -6.47 1.48 -10.30
CA ALA A 151 -7.18 0.84 -9.19
C ALA A 151 -8.45 0.12 -9.67
N ARG A 152 -9.21 0.74 -10.57
CA ARG A 152 -10.41 0.10 -11.15
C ARG A 152 -10.09 -1.13 -11.99
N LEU A 153 -9.04 -1.09 -12.80
CA LEU A 153 -8.60 -2.26 -13.56
C LEU A 153 -8.18 -3.41 -12.64
N ARG A 154 -7.50 -3.10 -11.55
CA ARG A 154 -7.10 -4.10 -10.54
C ARG A 154 -8.31 -4.68 -9.81
N GLN A 155 -9.27 -3.85 -9.43
CA GLN A 155 -10.53 -4.30 -8.84
C GLN A 155 -11.32 -5.22 -9.79
N ALA A 156 -11.30 -4.91 -11.09
CA ALA A 156 -11.93 -5.77 -12.10
C ALA A 156 -11.25 -7.14 -12.22
N CYS A 157 -9.91 -7.21 -12.00
CA CYS A 157 -9.19 -8.49 -11.93
C CYS A 157 -9.60 -9.35 -10.73
N ASP A 158 -10.06 -8.74 -9.65
CA ASP A 158 -10.48 -9.45 -8.45
C ASP A 158 -11.93 -9.91 -8.53
N HIS A 159 -12.83 -8.97 -8.80
CA HIS A 159 -14.25 -9.25 -8.97
C HIS A 159 -14.96 -8.09 -9.69
N PRO A 160 -15.76 -8.34 -10.75
CA PRO A 160 -16.50 -7.28 -11.44
C PRO A 160 -17.37 -6.41 -10.52
N TYR A 161 -17.93 -7.00 -9.46
CA TYR A 161 -18.79 -6.29 -8.50
C TYR A 161 -18.05 -5.18 -7.74
N LEU A 162 -16.75 -5.27 -7.54
CA LEU A 162 -15.96 -4.21 -6.91
C LEU A 162 -16.01 -2.91 -7.74
N VAL A 163 -16.09 -3.03 -9.06
CA VAL A 163 -16.19 -1.88 -9.96
C VAL A 163 -17.65 -1.42 -10.13
N ILE A 164 -18.58 -2.36 -10.37
CA ILE A 164 -19.99 -2.08 -10.63
C ILE A 164 -20.65 -1.39 -9.44
N HIS A 165 -20.35 -1.82 -8.23
CA HIS A 165 -20.93 -1.28 -6.99
C HIS A 165 -20.04 -0.24 -6.33
N SER A 166 -18.94 0.17 -6.98
CA SER A 166 -18.18 1.35 -6.56
C SER A 166 -18.99 2.61 -6.81
N LYS A 167 -18.77 3.65 -5.99
CA LYS A 167 -19.57 4.89 -6.10
C LYS A 167 -19.23 5.75 -7.31
N SER A 168 -18.05 5.59 -7.87
CA SER A 168 -17.71 6.26 -9.12
C SER A 168 -18.50 5.72 -10.32
N ALA A 169 -19.16 4.57 -10.21
CA ALA A 169 -20.13 4.13 -11.20
C ALA A 169 -21.39 5.03 -11.24
N ASN A 170 -21.73 5.69 -10.14
CA ASN A 170 -22.88 6.60 -10.07
C ASN A 170 -22.59 7.99 -10.68
N VAL A 171 -21.35 8.45 -10.69
CA VAL A 171 -20.96 9.75 -11.29
C VAL A 171 -21.05 9.72 -12.82
N GLN A 172 -20.98 8.54 -13.45
CA GLN A 172 -21.14 8.40 -14.91
C GLN A 172 -22.61 8.36 -15.36
N ARG A 173 -23.59 8.24 -14.45
CA ARG A 173 -25.03 8.32 -14.74
C ARG A 173 -25.56 9.74 -14.82
N ASP A 174 -24.78 10.74 -14.42
CA ASP A 174 -25.11 12.15 -14.57
C ASP A 174 -24.70 12.71 -15.95
N ALA A 175 -24.98 11.97 -17.02
CA ALA A 175 -25.03 12.54 -18.36
C ALA A 175 -26.31 13.40 -18.47
N PRO A 176 -26.27 14.57 -19.11
CA PRO A 176 -27.35 15.56 -19.04
C PRO A 176 -28.71 15.13 -19.66
N ASP A 177 -28.83 13.91 -20.19
CA ASP A 177 -30.04 13.41 -20.88
C ASP A 177 -30.65 12.13 -20.25
N ALA A 178 -30.35 11.76 -19.00
CA ALA A 178 -31.00 10.63 -18.34
C ALA A 178 -32.25 11.08 -17.54
N PRO A 179 -33.42 10.40 -17.62
CA PRO A 179 -34.60 10.77 -16.87
C PRO A 179 -34.37 10.67 -15.37
N LYS A 180 -34.59 11.77 -14.65
CA LYS A 180 -34.53 11.84 -13.21
C LYS A 180 -35.63 10.99 -12.58
N VAL A 181 -35.28 9.86 -12.01
CA VAL A 181 -36.14 9.12 -11.08
C VAL A 181 -35.92 9.71 -9.69
N GLU A 182 -36.90 10.41 -9.19
CA GLU A 182 -36.92 10.95 -7.84
C GLU A 182 -36.95 9.79 -6.83
N SER A 183 -35.88 9.62 -6.10
CA SER A 183 -35.83 8.75 -4.91
C SER A 183 -36.20 9.58 -3.67
N PRO A 184 -36.97 9.05 -2.71
CA PRO A 184 -37.37 9.79 -1.54
C PRO A 184 -36.16 10.16 -0.67
N ALA A 185 -36.17 11.38 -0.17
CA ALA A 185 -35.16 11.95 0.70
C ALA A 185 -35.01 11.11 1.97
N ILE A 186 -33.86 10.46 2.13
CA ILE A 186 -33.40 9.86 3.38
C ILE A 186 -32.24 10.71 3.89
N ALA A 187 -32.34 11.11 5.16
CA ALA A 187 -31.49 12.05 5.86
C ALA A 187 -29.98 11.81 5.68
N ASP A 188 -29.25 12.91 5.42
CA ASP A 188 -27.83 12.98 5.15
C ASP A 188 -26.97 12.56 6.35
N THR A 189 -26.48 11.34 6.37
CA THR A 189 -25.22 11.02 7.04
C THR A 189 -24.10 11.22 6.04
N VAL A 190 -23.28 12.25 6.24
CA VAL A 190 -22.16 12.58 5.35
C VAL A 190 -21.11 11.47 5.44
N LYS A 191 -21.10 10.59 4.45
CA LYS A 191 -20.09 9.53 4.31
C LYS A 191 -18.85 10.09 3.64
N HIS A 192 -17.68 9.81 4.19
CA HIS A 192 -16.41 10.23 3.62
C HIS A 192 -15.84 9.14 2.70
N TYR A 193 -15.44 9.53 1.51
CA TYR A 193 -14.86 8.65 0.49
C TYR A 193 -13.45 9.08 0.16
N CYS A 194 -12.57 8.11 -0.02
CA CYS A 194 -11.21 8.37 -0.43
C CYS A 194 -11.18 9.01 -1.81
N GLY A 195 -10.58 10.19 -1.92
CA GLY A 195 -10.42 10.89 -3.19
C GLY A 195 -9.55 10.14 -4.22
N MET A 196 -9.01 8.97 -3.88
CA MET A 196 -8.16 8.16 -4.77
C MET A 196 -8.80 6.83 -5.16
N CYS A 197 -9.12 5.96 -4.22
CA CYS A 197 -9.71 4.65 -4.52
C CYS A 197 -11.23 4.67 -4.55
N GLN A 198 -11.86 5.77 -4.12
CA GLN A 198 -13.32 5.95 -4.02
C GLN A 198 -14.03 4.98 -3.06
N ASP A 199 -13.25 4.24 -2.25
CA ASP A 199 -13.80 3.42 -1.17
C ASP A 199 -14.12 4.29 0.04
N GLU A 200 -15.05 3.83 0.88
CA GLU A 200 -15.42 4.51 2.12
C GLU A 200 -14.24 4.50 3.08
N ILE A 201 -13.99 5.64 3.72
CA ILE A 201 -12.90 5.82 4.67
C ILE A 201 -13.42 5.57 6.07
N GLU A 202 -12.77 4.67 6.79
CA GLU A 202 -12.99 4.47 8.20
C GLU A 202 -12.24 5.55 9.02
N GLU A 203 -12.80 5.93 10.16
CA GLU A 203 -12.28 7.04 10.98
C GLU A 203 -10.81 6.87 11.37
N GLU A 204 -10.39 5.61 11.59
CA GLU A 204 -9.01 5.30 11.99
C GLU A 204 -8.00 5.39 10.84
N ASP A 205 -8.45 5.26 9.59
CA ASP A 205 -7.62 5.30 8.38
C ASP A 205 -7.76 6.63 7.61
N ALA A 206 -8.50 7.59 8.15
CA ALA A 206 -8.71 8.88 7.53
C ALA A 206 -7.45 9.75 7.60
N ALA A 207 -7.04 10.30 6.46
CA ALA A 207 -6.04 11.36 6.34
C ALA A 207 -6.68 12.60 5.74
N LEU A 208 -6.77 13.67 6.52
CA LEU A 208 -7.35 14.95 6.11
C LEU A 208 -6.23 15.87 5.59
N ALA A 209 -6.33 16.29 4.33
CA ALA A 209 -5.45 17.29 3.77
C ALA A 209 -5.90 18.71 4.18
N SER A 210 -4.97 19.69 4.21
CA SER A 210 -5.26 21.09 4.51
C SER A 210 -6.33 21.70 3.58
N CYS A 211 -6.47 21.16 2.36
CA CYS A 211 -7.52 21.52 1.40
C CYS A 211 -8.88 20.86 1.68
N LYS A 212 -9.05 20.20 2.84
CA LYS A 212 -10.26 19.49 3.30
C LYS A 212 -10.64 18.24 2.49
N HIS A 213 -9.82 17.76 1.57
CA HIS A 213 -10.02 16.47 0.93
C HIS A 213 -9.53 15.35 1.85
N ILE A 214 -10.28 14.24 1.87
CA ILE A 214 -10.03 13.11 2.75
C ILE A 214 -9.58 11.91 1.92
N PHE A 215 -8.61 11.18 2.43
CA PHE A 215 -8.02 10.02 1.78
C PHE A 215 -7.82 8.89 2.80
N HIS A 216 -7.76 7.65 2.36
CA HIS A 216 -7.12 6.64 3.19
C HIS A 216 -5.66 7.04 3.40
N ARG A 217 -5.18 6.89 4.62
CA ARG A 217 -3.80 7.22 4.99
C ARG A 217 -2.80 6.59 4.02
N GLU A 218 -2.99 5.32 3.69
CA GLU A 218 -2.09 4.60 2.82
C GLU A 218 -2.22 5.00 1.35
N CYS A 219 -3.45 5.22 0.87
CA CYS A 219 -3.64 5.71 -0.49
C CYS A 219 -2.86 7.01 -0.71
N ILE A 220 -2.94 7.95 0.23
CA ILE A 220 -2.25 9.22 0.11
C ILE A 220 -0.73 9.10 0.37
N MET A 221 -0.30 8.19 1.26
CA MET A 221 1.12 7.90 1.46
C MET A 221 1.73 7.26 0.22
N GLN A 222 1.04 6.30 -0.39
CA GLN A 222 1.47 5.67 -1.64
C GLN A 222 1.54 6.70 -2.77
N TYR A 223 0.52 7.55 -2.90
CA TYR A 223 0.52 8.65 -3.87
C TYR A 223 1.72 9.58 -3.65
N ALA A 224 1.96 10.01 -2.42
CA ALA A 224 3.07 10.90 -2.08
C ALA A 224 4.44 10.25 -2.34
N SER A 225 4.58 8.92 -2.08
CA SER A 225 5.82 8.18 -2.34
C SER A 225 6.08 7.93 -3.83
N CYS A 226 5.03 7.86 -4.64
CA CYS A 226 5.11 7.64 -6.08
C CYS A 226 5.13 8.94 -6.89
N ALA A 227 4.78 10.08 -6.28
CA ALA A 227 4.76 11.37 -6.98
C ALA A 227 6.17 11.78 -7.40
N PRO A 228 6.36 12.27 -8.63
CA PRO A 228 7.67 12.70 -9.12
C PRO A 228 8.22 13.85 -8.28
N THR A 229 9.45 13.70 -7.82
CA THR A 229 10.15 14.66 -6.96
C THR A 229 10.95 15.69 -7.79
N ASP A 230 10.33 16.31 -8.79
CA ASP A 230 10.97 17.38 -9.59
C ASP A 230 11.19 18.70 -8.81
N GLY A 231 11.41 18.60 -7.49
CA GLY A 231 11.57 19.77 -6.61
C GLY A 231 10.26 20.53 -6.36
N LYS A 232 9.14 20.09 -6.93
CA LYS A 232 7.82 20.63 -6.67
C LYS A 232 7.16 19.90 -5.49
N LYS A 233 6.45 20.65 -4.66
CA LYS A 233 5.64 20.07 -3.57
C LYS A 233 4.60 19.14 -4.15
N VAL A 234 4.41 17.97 -3.51
CA VAL A 234 3.32 17.06 -3.86
C VAL A 234 1.98 17.80 -3.77
N THR A 235 1.14 17.66 -4.76
CA THR A 235 -0.15 18.34 -4.82
C THR A 235 -1.30 17.40 -4.47
N CYS A 236 -2.38 17.95 -3.93
CA CYS A 236 -3.59 17.18 -3.64
C CYS A 236 -4.14 16.54 -4.91
N PRO A 237 -4.41 15.21 -4.93
CA PRO A 237 -4.90 14.52 -6.12
C PRO A 237 -6.26 15.06 -6.61
N VAL A 238 -7.06 15.64 -5.74
CA VAL A 238 -8.41 16.13 -6.09
C VAL A 238 -8.40 17.59 -6.56
N CYS A 239 -7.81 18.52 -5.78
CA CYS A 239 -7.88 19.95 -6.09
C CYS A 239 -6.56 20.58 -6.54
N ARG A 240 -5.47 19.82 -6.60
CA ARG A 240 -4.14 20.27 -7.06
C ARG A 240 -3.45 21.35 -6.21
N THR A 241 -3.99 21.70 -5.07
CA THR A 241 -3.30 22.55 -4.09
C THR A 241 -2.14 21.78 -3.47
N ALA A 242 -1.15 22.48 -2.90
CA ALA A 242 -0.03 21.84 -2.22
C ALA A 242 -0.56 20.88 -1.15
N LEU A 243 -0.13 19.61 -1.21
CA LEU A 243 -0.54 18.59 -0.27
C LEU A 243 0.25 18.77 1.02
N THR A 244 -0.44 19.24 2.06
CA THR A 244 0.09 19.29 3.42
C THR A 244 -0.75 18.36 4.26
N ILE A 245 -0.20 17.20 4.59
CA ILE A 245 -0.81 16.25 5.52
C ILE A 245 0.14 16.12 6.69
N ASP A 246 -0.37 16.44 7.85
CA ASP A 246 0.32 16.23 9.11
C ASP A 246 -0.11 14.87 9.67
N PHE A 247 0.84 13.95 9.78
CA PHE A 247 0.64 12.62 10.35
C PHE A 247 0.89 12.58 11.86
N SER A 248 0.96 13.75 12.52
CA SER A 248 1.09 13.81 13.97
C SER A 248 -0.14 13.22 14.68
N PRO A 249 0.02 12.67 15.90
CA PRO A 249 -1.11 12.15 16.68
C PRO A 249 -2.22 13.20 16.90
N GLU A 250 -1.85 14.48 17.04
CA GLU A 250 -2.78 15.59 17.25
C GLU A 250 -3.63 15.91 16.01
N SER A 251 -3.05 15.80 14.82
CA SER A 251 -3.81 16.00 13.58
C SER A 251 -4.74 14.82 13.29
N LEU A 252 -4.41 13.63 13.75
CA LEU A 252 -5.26 12.45 13.69
C LEU A 252 -6.46 12.56 14.63
N GLU A 253 -6.28 13.13 15.83
CA GLU A 253 -7.39 13.41 16.74
C GLU A 253 -8.30 14.50 16.19
N ASN A 254 -7.76 15.53 15.53
CA ASN A 254 -8.53 16.55 14.84
C ASN A 254 -9.30 15.99 13.63
N ALA A 255 -8.73 15.04 12.89
CA ALA A 255 -9.45 14.32 11.84
C ALA A 255 -10.56 13.44 12.42
N LYS A 256 -10.30 12.73 13.51
CA LYS A 256 -11.31 11.95 14.28
C LYS A 256 -12.41 12.86 14.83
N SER A 257 -12.09 14.02 15.34
CA SER A 257 -13.08 14.96 15.86
C SER A 257 -13.90 15.64 14.76
N ALA A 258 -13.34 15.81 13.56
CA ALA A 258 -14.07 16.29 12.39
C ALA A 258 -15.04 15.21 11.85
N THR A 259 -14.66 13.94 11.89
CA THR A 259 -15.52 12.81 11.55
C THR A 259 -16.56 12.51 12.65
N ASN A 260 -16.20 12.61 13.93
CA ASN A 260 -17.11 12.36 15.06
C ASN A 260 -18.23 13.39 15.24
N ARG A 261 -18.12 14.61 14.71
CA ARG A 261 -19.22 15.59 14.74
C ARG A 261 -20.44 15.15 13.91
N PHE A 262 -20.28 14.14 13.07
CA PHE A 262 -21.32 13.61 12.18
C PHE A 262 -21.80 12.20 12.54
N ALA A 263 -21.27 11.57 13.59
CA ALA A 263 -21.61 10.20 13.99
C ALA A 263 -22.55 10.21 15.20
N LYS A 264 -23.84 10.52 15.00
CA LYS A 264 -24.86 10.38 16.07
C LYS A 264 -25.89 9.28 15.84
N ASP A 265 -25.84 8.57 14.68
CA ASP A 265 -26.75 7.46 14.41
C ASP A 265 -26.00 6.18 14.08
N PRO A 266 -26.52 5.00 14.49
CA PRO A 266 -25.93 3.73 14.10
C PRO A 266 -25.95 3.59 12.58
N LEU A 267 -24.76 3.59 11.98
CA LEU A 267 -24.56 3.54 10.53
C LEU A 267 -25.21 2.28 9.97
N PRO A 268 -26.00 2.39 8.87
CA PRO A 268 -26.48 1.22 8.16
C PRO A 268 -25.29 0.39 7.68
N ASP A 269 -25.47 -0.91 7.74
CA ASP A 269 -24.49 -1.95 7.41
C ASP A 269 -23.76 -1.65 6.09
N LYS A 270 -22.47 -1.31 6.19
CA LYS A 270 -21.65 -0.71 5.11
C LYS A 270 -21.13 -1.73 4.10
N SER A 271 -21.43 -3.02 4.32
CA SER A 271 -20.91 -4.13 3.53
C SER A 271 -21.31 -4.04 2.06
N ILE A 272 -20.36 -4.36 1.16
CA ILE A 272 -20.66 -4.52 -0.27
C ILE A 272 -21.75 -5.58 -0.48
N LEU A 273 -21.83 -6.57 0.40
CA LEU A 273 -22.83 -7.64 0.34
C LEU A 273 -24.27 -7.12 0.40
N ASN A 274 -24.52 -5.99 1.07
CA ASN A 274 -25.83 -5.37 1.14
C ASN A 274 -26.28 -4.69 -0.17
N LYS A 275 -25.33 -4.49 -1.09
CA LYS A 275 -25.57 -3.92 -2.42
C LYS A 275 -25.75 -4.99 -3.49
N LEU A 276 -25.46 -6.25 -3.13
CA LEU A 276 -25.49 -7.37 -4.04
C LEU A 276 -26.78 -8.16 -3.87
N ASP A 277 -27.40 -8.55 -4.97
CA ASP A 277 -28.38 -9.61 -4.94
C ASP A 277 -27.68 -10.96 -4.79
N LEU A 278 -27.62 -11.44 -3.56
CA LEU A 278 -26.94 -12.69 -3.22
C LEU A 278 -27.61 -13.94 -3.79
N THR A 279 -28.83 -13.80 -4.34
CA THR A 279 -29.56 -14.90 -5.01
C THR A 279 -29.01 -15.09 -6.44
N GLN A 280 -28.56 -14.01 -7.06
CA GLN A 280 -27.96 -13.98 -8.41
C GLN A 280 -26.45 -13.82 -8.41
N TYR A 281 -25.83 -14.09 -7.25
CA TYR A 281 -24.37 -13.93 -7.12
C TYR A 281 -23.61 -14.85 -8.07
N THR A 282 -22.81 -14.25 -8.93
CA THR A 282 -21.82 -14.92 -9.77
C THR A 282 -20.42 -14.72 -9.18
N SER A 283 -19.73 -15.82 -8.89
CA SER A 283 -18.38 -15.76 -8.33
C SER A 283 -17.35 -15.40 -9.40
N SER A 284 -16.25 -14.76 -8.99
CA SER A 284 -15.14 -14.55 -9.91
C SER A 284 -14.22 -15.77 -9.99
N THR A 285 -13.53 -15.91 -11.12
CA THR A 285 -12.54 -16.96 -11.34
C THR A 285 -11.49 -16.97 -10.24
N LYS A 286 -11.00 -15.80 -9.83
CA LYS A 286 -10.00 -15.65 -8.77
C LYS A 286 -10.52 -16.17 -7.41
N VAL A 287 -11.76 -15.85 -7.06
CA VAL A 287 -12.39 -16.33 -5.82
C VAL A 287 -12.57 -17.85 -5.85
N GLU A 288 -13.03 -18.42 -6.96
CA GLU A 288 -13.19 -19.88 -7.06
C GLU A 288 -11.87 -20.62 -7.05
N THR A 289 -10.82 -20.08 -7.68
CA THR A 289 -9.46 -20.64 -7.60
C THR A 289 -8.95 -20.64 -6.16
N LEU A 290 -9.18 -19.57 -5.39
CA LEU A 290 -8.86 -19.54 -3.97
C LEU A 290 -9.63 -20.62 -3.18
N VAL A 291 -10.94 -20.75 -3.41
CA VAL A 291 -11.76 -21.75 -2.73
C VAL A 291 -11.25 -23.16 -3.02
N ASN A 292 -10.89 -23.43 -4.27
CA ASN A 292 -10.33 -24.74 -4.66
C ASN A 292 -8.97 -24.97 -4.02
N ALA A 293 -8.07 -23.99 -4.04
CA ALA A 293 -6.75 -24.11 -3.38
C ALA A 293 -6.87 -24.35 -1.86
N LEU A 294 -7.86 -23.73 -1.20
CA LEU A 294 -8.14 -23.98 0.21
C LEU A 294 -8.75 -25.36 0.47
N ARG A 295 -9.55 -25.89 -0.46
CA ARG A 295 -10.06 -27.28 -0.40
C ARG A 295 -8.92 -28.27 -0.58
N ASP A 296 -8.06 -28.05 -1.55
CA ASP A 296 -6.89 -28.88 -1.79
C ASP A 296 -5.95 -28.90 -0.58
N MET A 297 -5.71 -27.72 0.03
CA MET A 297 -4.96 -27.62 1.29
C MET A 297 -5.58 -28.48 2.40
N ARG A 298 -6.91 -28.45 2.54
CA ARG A 298 -7.63 -29.25 3.56
C ARG A 298 -7.64 -30.73 3.27
N ASN A 299 -7.61 -31.12 2.00
CA ASN A 299 -7.64 -32.51 1.56
C ASN A 299 -6.25 -33.18 1.52
N GLN A 300 -5.16 -32.44 1.75
CA GLN A 300 -3.83 -32.99 1.89
C GLN A 300 -3.71 -33.94 3.09
N GLU A 301 -2.71 -34.80 3.07
CA GLU A 301 -2.34 -35.61 4.22
C GLU A 301 -2.07 -34.73 5.44
N ASN A 302 -2.73 -34.97 6.56
CA ASN A 302 -2.77 -34.07 7.73
C ASN A 302 -3.34 -32.66 7.47
N GLY A 303 -4.17 -32.51 6.45
CA GLY A 303 -4.77 -31.21 6.06
C GLY A 303 -5.59 -30.51 7.15
N HIS A 304 -6.08 -31.27 8.15
CA HIS A 304 -6.77 -30.70 9.33
C HIS A 304 -5.87 -29.82 10.20
N LEU A 305 -4.55 -29.96 10.10
CA LEU A 305 -3.55 -29.13 10.78
C LEU A 305 -3.17 -27.89 9.96
N ASN A 306 -3.50 -27.87 8.65
CA ASN A 306 -3.12 -26.79 7.78
C ASN A 306 -3.99 -25.54 8.04
N LYS A 307 -3.35 -24.41 8.17
CA LYS A 307 -4.00 -23.10 8.31
C LYS A 307 -3.50 -22.14 7.26
N ALA A 308 -4.41 -21.33 6.74
CA ALA A 308 -4.12 -20.37 5.67
C ALA A 308 -4.32 -18.94 6.12
N ILE A 309 -3.48 -18.06 5.58
CA ILE A 309 -3.68 -16.61 5.59
C ILE A 309 -4.04 -16.19 4.17
N VAL A 310 -5.10 -15.41 4.03
CA VAL A 310 -5.50 -14.82 2.76
C VAL A 310 -5.38 -13.30 2.87
N PHE A 311 -4.53 -12.73 2.06
CA PHE A 311 -4.31 -11.30 1.98
C PHE A 311 -5.02 -10.68 0.78
N SER A 312 -5.71 -9.57 1.01
CA SER A 312 -6.23 -8.69 -0.03
C SER A 312 -5.98 -7.23 0.33
N GLN A 313 -5.91 -6.37 -0.67
CA GLN A 313 -5.81 -4.92 -0.49
C GLN A 313 -7.17 -4.30 -0.21
N TYR A 314 -8.22 -4.88 -0.78
CA TYR A 314 -9.57 -4.33 -0.78
C TYR A 314 -10.41 -5.00 0.31
N THR A 315 -10.93 -4.18 1.24
CA THR A 315 -11.84 -4.67 2.30
C THR A 315 -13.10 -5.29 1.71
N ALA A 316 -13.63 -4.69 0.65
CA ALA A 316 -14.78 -5.22 -0.08
C ALA A 316 -14.51 -6.61 -0.69
N MET A 317 -13.27 -6.87 -1.18
CA MET A 317 -12.87 -8.21 -1.63
C MET A 317 -12.82 -9.20 -0.48
N ILE A 318 -12.29 -8.79 0.67
CA ILE A 318 -12.28 -9.62 1.88
C ILE A 318 -13.70 -10.01 2.30
N GLU A 319 -14.67 -9.12 2.20
CA GLU A 319 -16.08 -9.41 2.51
C GLU A 319 -16.70 -10.42 1.53
N ILE A 320 -16.43 -10.27 0.24
CA ILE A 320 -16.88 -11.22 -0.80
C ILE A 320 -16.28 -12.61 -0.53
N VAL A 321 -14.97 -12.66 -0.28
CA VAL A 321 -14.26 -13.92 0.04
C VAL A 321 -14.78 -14.52 1.34
N GLU A 322 -15.01 -13.72 2.39
CA GLU A 322 -15.61 -14.17 3.64
C GLU A 322 -16.95 -14.87 3.42
N TRP A 323 -17.84 -14.20 2.70
CA TRP A 323 -19.15 -14.74 2.39
C TRP A 323 -19.06 -16.05 1.59
N ARG A 324 -18.20 -16.06 0.57
CA ARG A 324 -18.05 -17.24 -0.31
C ARG A 324 -17.43 -18.43 0.44
N LEU A 325 -16.47 -18.20 1.32
CA LEU A 325 -15.84 -19.24 2.14
C LEU A 325 -16.80 -19.79 3.19
N LYS A 326 -17.61 -18.93 3.84
CA LYS A 326 -18.68 -19.39 4.76
C LYS A 326 -19.68 -20.31 4.04
N LYS A 327 -20.06 -19.95 2.79
CA LYS A 327 -20.91 -20.78 1.95
C LYS A 327 -20.23 -22.12 1.58
N ALA A 328 -18.90 -22.14 1.48
CA ALA A 328 -18.10 -23.34 1.26
C ALA A 328 -17.77 -24.11 2.57
N LYS A 329 -18.40 -23.74 3.71
CA LYS A 329 -18.25 -24.37 5.03
C LYS A 329 -16.82 -24.29 5.60
N PHE A 330 -16.13 -23.19 5.36
CA PHE A 330 -14.90 -22.87 6.06
C PHE A 330 -15.21 -22.05 7.32
N THR A 331 -14.56 -22.41 8.43
CA THR A 331 -14.52 -21.57 9.62
C THR A 331 -13.38 -20.60 9.49
N ILE A 332 -13.70 -19.32 9.53
CA ILE A 332 -12.76 -18.24 9.23
C ILE A 332 -12.68 -17.25 10.37
N SER A 333 -11.52 -16.65 10.51
CA SER A 333 -11.28 -15.45 11.30
C SER A 333 -10.92 -14.30 10.37
N LYS A 334 -11.05 -13.06 10.81
CA LYS A 334 -10.63 -11.89 10.02
C LYS A 334 -9.92 -10.87 10.89
N LEU A 335 -9.00 -10.13 10.23
CA LEU A 335 -8.24 -9.07 10.85
C LEU A 335 -8.16 -7.88 9.90
N LEU A 336 -8.94 -6.85 10.21
CA LEU A 336 -9.02 -5.60 9.46
C LEU A 336 -8.50 -4.46 10.32
N GLY A 337 -8.03 -3.38 9.69
CA GLY A 337 -7.55 -2.18 10.37
C GLY A 337 -8.62 -1.50 11.22
N SER A 338 -9.87 -1.53 10.74
CA SER A 338 -11.06 -0.96 11.41
C SER A 338 -11.51 -1.68 12.69
N MET A 339 -10.98 -2.89 12.95
CA MET A 339 -11.42 -3.66 14.11
C MET A 339 -10.77 -3.15 15.40
N PRO A 340 -11.53 -3.06 16.51
CA PRO A 340 -10.99 -2.72 17.83
C PRO A 340 -9.86 -3.67 18.23
N VAL A 341 -8.85 -3.16 18.94
CA VAL A 341 -7.65 -3.92 19.34
C VAL A 341 -8.00 -5.20 20.09
N ALA A 342 -9.00 -5.15 20.98
CA ALA A 342 -9.47 -6.32 21.73
C ALA A 342 -10.03 -7.41 20.81
N GLN A 343 -10.83 -7.04 19.82
CA GLN A 343 -11.39 -7.98 18.84
C GLN A 343 -10.31 -8.55 17.91
N ARG A 344 -9.32 -7.73 17.51
CA ARG A 344 -8.16 -8.20 16.72
C ARG A 344 -7.37 -9.25 17.49
N ALA A 345 -7.13 -9.02 18.80
CA ALA A 345 -6.45 -9.96 19.68
C ALA A 345 -7.23 -11.27 19.81
N ALA A 346 -8.53 -11.22 20.06
CA ALA A 346 -9.40 -12.39 20.16
C ALA A 346 -9.43 -13.21 18.86
N ASN A 347 -9.53 -12.56 17.70
CA ASN A 347 -9.53 -13.21 16.39
C ASN A 347 -8.18 -13.89 16.09
N LEU A 348 -7.07 -13.26 16.45
CA LEU A 348 -5.73 -13.87 16.33
C LEU A 348 -5.55 -15.06 17.26
N GLN A 349 -6.06 -14.96 18.48
CA GLN A 349 -6.03 -16.06 19.44
C GLN A 349 -6.88 -17.25 18.93
N ALA A 350 -8.10 -17.00 18.48
CA ALA A 350 -8.94 -18.02 17.87
C ALA A 350 -8.26 -18.69 16.67
N PHE A 351 -7.65 -17.92 15.77
CA PHE A 351 -6.90 -18.49 14.64
C PHE A 351 -5.72 -19.35 15.09
N ARG A 352 -5.07 -19.00 16.20
CA ARG A 352 -3.91 -19.74 16.71
C ARG A 352 -4.33 -21.03 17.41
N GLU A 353 -5.33 -20.98 18.26
CA GLU A 353 -5.67 -22.03 19.24
C GLU A 353 -6.81 -22.94 18.80
N ASP A 354 -7.82 -22.41 18.07
CA ASP A 354 -8.95 -23.24 17.61
C ASP A 354 -8.57 -24.03 16.34
N PRO A 355 -8.54 -25.36 16.39
CA PRO A 355 -8.25 -26.19 15.23
C PRO A 355 -9.29 -26.06 14.11
N ASN A 356 -10.53 -25.67 14.43
CA ASN A 356 -11.58 -25.50 13.43
C ASN A 356 -11.38 -24.24 12.59
N VAL A 357 -10.73 -23.23 13.13
CA VAL A 357 -10.43 -21.99 12.40
C VAL A 357 -9.24 -22.21 11.47
N SER A 358 -9.52 -22.56 10.23
CA SER A 358 -8.50 -22.93 9.25
C SER A 358 -8.01 -21.76 8.38
N VAL A 359 -8.76 -20.66 8.30
CA VAL A 359 -8.45 -19.51 7.45
C VAL A 359 -8.55 -18.22 8.22
N ILE A 360 -7.56 -17.32 8.04
CA ILE A 360 -7.65 -15.93 8.47
C ILE A 360 -7.59 -15.00 7.27
N LEU A 361 -8.56 -14.10 7.16
CA LEU A 361 -8.61 -13.06 6.13
C LEU A 361 -8.01 -11.77 6.68
N MET A 362 -7.08 -11.18 5.93
CA MET A 362 -6.37 -9.99 6.40
C MET A 362 -6.17 -8.97 5.28
N SER A 363 -6.15 -7.69 5.64
CA SER A 363 -5.61 -6.70 4.72
C SER A 363 -4.08 -6.82 4.66
N LEU A 364 -3.50 -6.60 3.46
CA LEU A 364 -2.03 -6.59 3.28
C LEU A 364 -1.35 -5.59 4.22
N LYS A 365 -2.01 -4.49 4.52
CA LYS A 365 -1.59 -3.46 5.47
C LYS A 365 -1.43 -4.01 6.88
N SER A 366 -2.45 -4.69 7.37
CA SER A 366 -2.43 -5.31 8.70
C SER A 366 -1.33 -6.37 8.83
N GLY A 367 -0.92 -7.00 7.74
CA GLY A 367 0.20 -7.94 7.68
C GLY A 367 1.57 -7.30 7.96
N GLY A 368 1.72 -5.98 7.77
CA GLY A 368 2.94 -5.22 8.07
C GLY A 368 3.22 -5.03 9.56
N GLU A 369 2.22 -5.13 10.42
CA GLU A 369 2.31 -4.87 11.87
C GLU A 369 2.88 -6.07 12.63
N GLY A 370 4.12 -6.30 12.76
CA GLY A 370 4.83 -7.21 13.69
C GLY A 370 4.13 -8.51 14.16
N LEU A 371 2.99 -8.88 13.57
CA LEU A 371 2.15 -10.00 13.99
C LEU A 371 2.86 -11.34 13.87
N ASN A 372 2.56 -12.25 14.81
CA ASN A 372 3.01 -13.63 14.76
C ASN A 372 1.91 -14.53 14.18
N LEU A 373 2.10 -15.02 12.96
CA LEU A 373 1.16 -15.85 12.22
C LEU A 373 1.73 -17.25 11.91
N GLN A 374 2.64 -17.74 12.73
CA GLN A 374 3.30 -19.04 12.59
C GLN A 374 2.34 -20.23 12.61
N ALA A 375 1.11 -20.05 13.13
CA ALA A 375 0.08 -21.06 13.05
C ALA A 375 -0.28 -21.43 11.61
N ALA A 376 -0.08 -20.52 10.65
CA ALA A 376 -0.30 -20.77 9.24
C ALA A 376 0.92 -21.37 8.56
N ASN A 377 0.67 -22.26 7.62
CA ASN A 377 1.66 -22.82 6.70
C ASN A 377 1.29 -22.60 5.22
N HIS A 378 0.15 -21.95 4.95
CA HIS A 378 -0.24 -21.48 3.63
C HIS A 378 -0.52 -19.99 3.66
N VAL A 379 -0.06 -19.27 2.63
CA VAL A 379 -0.26 -17.84 2.47
C VAL A 379 -0.77 -17.59 1.05
N PHE A 380 -1.89 -16.94 0.93
CA PHE A 380 -2.50 -16.56 -0.35
C PHE A 380 -2.50 -15.04 -0.46
N VAL A 381 -1.92 -14.51 -1.54
CA VAL A 381 -1.93 -13.08 -1.88
C VAL A 381 -2.78 -12.92 -3.13
N LEU A 382 -3.95 -12.31 -3.00
CA LEU A 382 -4.95 -12.26 -4.07
C LEU A 382 -4.59 -11.28 -5.18
N GLU A 383 -3.93 -10.17 -4.82
CA GLU A 383 -3.54 -9.16 -5.79
C GLU A 383 -2.05 -8.82 -5.68
N PRO A 384 -1.33 -8.63 -6.80
CA PRO A 384 0.04 -8.15 -6.76
C PRO A 384 0.09 -6.72 -6.23
N TRP A 385 1.09 -6.42 -5.39
CA TRP A 385 1.33 -5.08 -4.84
C TRP A 385 2.39 -4.35 -5.65
N TRP A 386 2.31 -3.02 -5.71
CA TRP A 386 3.32 -2.21 -6.41
C TRP A 386 4.75 -2.45 -5.91
N ASN A 387 4.90 -2.73 -4.61
CA ASN A 387 6.17 -3.03 -3.98
C ASN A 387 6.20 -4.51 -3.53
N PRO A 388 6.97 -5.37 -4.20
CA PRO A 388 7.06 -6.79 -3.88
C PRO A 388 7.58 -7.06 -2.47
N ALA A 389 8.31 -6.10 -1.86
CA ALA A 389 8.81 -6.24 -0.49
C ALA A 389 7.68 -6.30 0.54
N VAL A 390 6.55 -5.62 0.30
CA VAL A 390 5.38 -5.65 1.20
C VAL A 390 4.74 -7.04 1.18
N GLU A 391 4.59 -7.65 -0.01
CA GLU A 391 4.09 -9.02 -0.13
C GLU A 391 5.02 -10.00 0.58
N MET A 392 6.33 -9.86 0.37
CA MET A 392 7.31 -10.71 1.05
C MET A 392 7.28 -10.52 2.57
N GLN A 393 7.10 -9.30 3.07
CA GLN A 393 6.93 -9.06 4.51
C GLN A 393 5.70 -9.78 5.05
N ALA A 394 4.58 -9.78 4.33
CA ALA A 394 3.37 -10.51 4.72
C ALA A 394 3.61 -12.02 4.76
N VAL A 395 4.26 -12.61 3.75
CA VAL A 395 4.65 -14.02 3.72
C VAL A 395 5.57 -14.36 4.90
N MET A 396 6.53 -13.48 5.22
CA MET A 396 7.47 -13.68 6.32
C MET A 396 6.83 -13.60 7.71
N ARG A 397 5.55 -13.25 7.83
CA ARG A 397 4.80 -13.39 9.10
C ARG A 397 4.46 -14.85 9.44
N ALA A 398 4.27 -15.68 8.42
CA ALA A 398 4.11 -17.12 8.56
C ALA A 398 5.46 -17.84 8.59
N HIS A 399 6.40 -17.48 7.72
CA HIS A 399 7.74 -18.06 7.64
C HIS A 399 8.72 -17.32 8.55
N ARG A 400 8.61 -17.57 9.85
CA ARG A 400 9.38 -16.90 10.92
C ARG A 400 10.03 -17.92 11.84
N ILE A 401 11.02 -17.49 12.64
CA ILE A 401 11.66 -18.31 13.70
C ILE A 401 10.57 -18.91 14.60
N GLY A 402 10.56 -20.24 14.71
CA GLY A 402 9.53 -21.01 15.41
C GLY A 402 8.50 -21.68 14.48
N GLN A 403 8.55 -21.45 13.18
CA GLN A 403 7.80 -22.25 12.22
C GLN A 403 8.38 -23.66 12.13
N THR A 404 7.51 -24.66 12.22
CA THR A 404 7.91 -26.09 12.20
C THR A 404 7.49 -26.82 10.93
N ARG A 405 6.64 -26.19 10.10
CA ARG A 405 6.09 -26.78 8.87
C ARG A 405 6.56 -26.04 7.63
N PRO A 406 6.73 -26.71 6.49
CA PRO A 406 6.97 -26.03 5.22
C PRO A 406 5.88 -24.99 4.93
N VAL A 407 6.26 -23.84 4.42
CA VAL A 407 5.34 -22.75 4.11
C VAL A 407 5.20 -22.65 2.60
N THR A 408 3.95 -22.68 2.13
CA THR A 408 3.60 -22.44 0.73
C THR A 408 2.93 -21.07 0.60
N ALA A 409 3.54 -20.18 -0.17
CA ALA A 409 2.98 -18.89 -0.52
C ALA A 409 2.51 -18.89 -1.97
N VAL A 410 1.24 -18.61 -2.19
CA VAL A 410 0.62 -18.55 -3.51
C VAL A 410 0.26 -17.11 -3.82
N ARG A 411 0.81 -16.58 -4.91
CA ARG A 411 0.52 -15.25 -5.44
C ARG A 411 -0.39 -15.41 -6.65
N PHE A 412 -1.56 -14.77 -6.61
CA PHE A 412 -2.49 -14.81 -7.73
C PHE A 412 -2.17 -13.73 -8.75
N SER A 413 -2.30 -14.06 -10.02
CA SER A 413 -2.20 -13.14 -11.14
C SER A 413 -3.17 -13.57 -12.22
N THR A 414 -3.78 -12.61 -12.91
CA THR A 414 -4.70 -12.88 -14.03
C THR A 414 -4.01 -12.55 -15.34
N ARG A 415 -3.93 -13.54 -16.24
CA ARG A 415 -3.28 -13.43 -17.55
C ARG A 415 -3.96 -12.39 -18.43
N GLY A 416 -3.20 -11.73 -19.29
CA GLY A 416 -3.66 -10.71 -20.22
C GLY A 416 -4.15 -9.42 -19.56
N THR A 417 -3.87 -9.23 -18.27
CA THR A 417 -4.36 -8.08 -17.50
C THR A 417 -3.24 -7.17 -17.02
N ILE A 418 -3.64 -6.12 -16.31
CA ILE A 418 -2.71 -5.20 -15.64
C ILE A 418 -1.87 -5.90 -14.57
N GLU A 419 -2.38 -6.98 -13.94
CA GLU A 419 -1.66 -7.69 -12.88
C GLU A 419 -0.39 -8.36 -13.42
N GLU A 420 -0.47 -8.98 -14.58
CA GLU A 420 0.70 -9.58 -15.26
C GLU A 420 1.78 -8.53 -15.52
N ARG A 421 1.39 -7.34 -16.02
CA ARG A 421 2.32 -6.24 -16.25
C ARG A 421 2.90 -5.64 -14.98
N MET A 422 2.09 -5.61 -13.92
CA MET A 422 2.59 -5.19 -12.60
C MET A 422 3.68 -6.15 -12.12
N MET A 423 3.50 -7.46 -12.32
CA MET A 423 4.52 -8.45 -11.94
C MET A 423 5.79 -8.32 -12.79
N GLU A 424 5.66 -8.14 -14.10
CA GLU A 424 6.80 -7.86 -14.98
C GLU A 424 7.56 -6.59 -14.58
N LEU A 425 6.82 -5.54 -14.17
CA LEU A 425 7.42 -4.30 -13.69
C LEU A 425 8.13 -4.50 -12.35
N GLN A 426 7.55 -5.29 -11.44
CA GLN A 426 8.19 -5.68 -10.18
C GLN A 426 9.51 -6.41 -10.44
N GLU A 427 9.54 -7.39 -11.36
CA GLU A 427 10.72 -8.15 -11.70
C GLU A 427 11.83 -7.25 -12.28
N LYS A 428 11.48 -6.37 -13.23
CA LYS A 428 12.42 -5.39 -13.78
C LYS A 428 13.03 -4.50 -12.69
N LYS A 429 12.20 -4.01 -11.78
CA LYS A 429 12.67 -3.19 -10.66
C LYS A 429 13.53 -3.98 -9.68
N GLN A 430 13.17 -5.24 -9.41
CA GLN A 430 13.93 -6.13 -8.55
C GLN A 430 15.33 -6.41 -9.15
N LEU A 431 15.42 -6.71 -10.44
CA LEU A 431 16.70 -6.92 -11.13
C LEU A 431 17.59 -5.67 -11.10
N VAL A 432 17.01 -4.48 -11.31
CA VAL A 432 17.75 -3.22 -11.17
C VAL A 432 18.23 -3.01 -9.74
N PHE A 433 17.41 -3.37 -8.76
CA PHE A 433 17.74 -3.25 -7.35
C PHE A 433 18.86 -4.22 -6.93
N GLU A 434 18.78 -5.48 -7.34
CA GLU A 434 19.80 -6.49 -7.08
C GLU A 434 21.11 -6.17 -7.80
N GLY A 435 21.04 -5.70 -9.05
CA GLY A 435 22.21 -5.29 -9.84
C GLY A 435 22.89 -4.01 -9.34
N CYS A 436 22.18 -3.13 -8.63
CA CYS A 436 22.70 -1.86 -8.12
C CYS A 436 23.10 -1.89 -6.64
N MET A 437 23.19 -3.06 -6.02
CA MET A 437 23.54 -3.28 -4.60
C MET A 437 22.43 -2.90 -3.59
N ASP A 438 22.01 -3.87 -2.85
CA ASP A 438 21.39 -3.83 -1.51
C ASP A 438 20.87 -2.46 -1.06
N GLY A 439 19.68 -2.07 -1.51
CA GLY A 439 19.42 -1.07 -0.71
C GLY A 439 18.34 -0.13 -0.56
N ASN A 440 17.63 0.36 -1.45
CA ASN A 440 16.60 1.34 -1.08
C ASN A 440 15.20 0.91 -1.56
N GLN A 441 14.41 0.34 -0.64
CA GLN A 441 13.00 -0.03 -0.89
C GLN A 441 12.14 1.16 -1.38
N ALA A 442 12.51 2.38 -1.03
CA ALA A 442 11.79 3.57 -1.49
C ALA A 442 11.88 3.77 -3.01
N ALA A 443 12.98 3.34 -3.65
CA ALA A 443 13.11 3.42 -5.11
C ALA A 443 12.25 2.40 -5.85
N LEU A 444 11.94 1.28 -5.22
CA LEU A 444 11.03 0.26 -5.79
C LEU A 444 9.57 0.73 -5.82
N SER A 445 9.19 1.65 -4.95
CA SER A 445 7.82 2.16 -4.86
C SER A 445 7.50 3.30 -5.82
N GLN A 446 8.53 3.95 -6.42
CA GLN A 446 8.30 5.06 -7.35
C GLN A 446 7.96 4.53 -8.76
N LEU A 447 6.83 4.99 -9.30
CA LEU A 447 6.43 4.76 -10.69
C LEU A 447 6.81 5.97 -11.54
N THR A 448 7.57 5.71 -12.60
CA THR A 448 7.91 6.74 -13.60
C THR A 448 6.80 6.91 -14.64
N ALA A 449 6.86 7.97 -15.44
CA ALA A 449 5.94 8.13 -16.57
C ALA A 449 6.06 6.98 -17.59
N GLU A 450 7.25 6.42 -17.76
CA GLU A 450 7.52 5.25 -18.61
C GLU A 450 6.90 3.98 -18.02
N ASP A 451 6.99 3.78 -16.69
CA ASP A 451 6.34 2.67 -15.99
C ASP A 451 4.83 2.72 -16.18
N LEU A 452 4.24 3.93 -16.06
CA LEU A 452 2.80 4.12 -16.31
C LEU A 452 2.42 3.82 -17.76
N GLN A 453 3.22 4.26 -18.73
CA GLN A 453 2.98 3.93 -20.13
C GLN A 453 3.09 2.43 -20.40
N PHE A 454 4.05 1.75 -19.74
CA PHE A 454 4.20 0.30 -19.84
C PHE A 454 2.95 -0.44 -19.32
N LEU A 455 2.38 0.00 -18.19
CA LEU A 455 1.17 -0.60 -17.62
C LEU A 455 -0.06 -0.50 -18.52
N PHE A 456 -0.13 0.52 -19.39
CA PHE A 456 -1.22 0.70 -20.36
C PHE A 456 -0.87 0.21 -21.80
N LYS A 457 0.29 -0.39 -22.01
CA LYS A 457 0.59 -1.09 -23.28
C LYS A 457 -0.13 -2.44 -23.29
N ARG A 458 -0.58 -2.85 -24.48
CA ARG A 458 -1.10 -4.20 -24.72
C ARG A 458 -0.02 -5.02 -25.40
#